data_e62655f1e97a721363d74207226d9834
#
_entry.id   e62655f1e97a721363d74207226d9834
#
_cell.length_a   1.000
_cell.length_b   1.000
_cell.length_c   1.000
_cell.angle_alpha   90.00
_cell.angle_beta   90.00
_cell.angle_gamma   90.00
#
_symmetry.space_group_name_H-M   'P 1'
#
loop_
_entity.id
_entity.type
_entity.pdbx_description
1 polymer ?
#
loop_
_entity_poly.entity_id
_entity_poly.type
_entity_poly.pdbx_seq_one_letter_code
_entity_poly.pdbx_strand_id
1 'polypeptide(L)'
;MALTREDLQSLLQWLDEDPQFRAELRRRLLAEPLIVEIRLPTDWMTRVDERLERLESDVGTLKSDVETLKSDVETLKRDMGIVKGKVLEVDYRTKAASIFGIFLRNGRDASEFVSTKLDEAEAKGLVTPQESEFVMAADLLWMGNIRRGKFEGETLVLVGESSWKIEADDVERAVEKAKILRRVGIWAIPFVGGAEWASPEVKEQALKQKVLCATDAKLEPSRSDPDEWERFLESWRP
;
A
#
# COMPACT_ATOMS: atom_id res chain seq x y z
N MET A 1 -10.88 57.01 -54.66
CA MET A 1 -9.49 57.29 -55.17
C MET A 1 -8.55 56.38 -54.41
N ALA A 2 -7.75 55.57 -55.08
CA ALA A 2 -6.76 54.75 -54.40
C ALA A 2 -5.44 55.57 -54.29
N LEU A 3 -4.85 55.59 -53.11
CA LEU A 3 -3.56 56.20 -52.85
C LEU A 3 -2.49 55.50 -53.68
N THR A 4 -1.73 56.26 -54.47
CA THR A 4 -0.59 55.72 -55.21
C THR A 4 0.64 55.62 -54.33
N ARG A 5 1.70 54.94 -54.82
CA ARG A 5 2.95 54.81 -54.11
C ARG A 5 3.69 56.18 -53.95
N GLU A 6 3.47 57.05 -54.90
CA GLU A 6 4.02 58.43 -54.89
C GLU A 6 3.29 59.29 -53.84
N ASP A 7 1.95 59.15 -53.71
CA ASP A 7 1.20 59.83 -52.66
C ASP A 7 1.64 59.41 -51.26
N LEU A 8 1.94 58.13 -51.06
CA LEU A 8 2.47 57.61 -49.80
C LEU A 8 3.87 58.16 -49.47
N GLN A 9 4.73 58.25 -50.47
CA GLN A 9 6.07 58.82 -50.28
C GLN A 9 6.01 60.32 -49.94
N SER A 10 5.13 61.07 -50.61
CA SER A 10 4.90 62.50 -50.32
C SER A 10 4.32 62.71 -48.92
N LEU A 11 3.42 61.82 -48.49
CA LEU A 11 2.85 61.84 -47.12
C LEU A 11 3.93 61.57 -46.05
N LEU A 12 4.82 60.61 -46.28
CA LEU A 12 5.91 60.30 -45.37
C LEU A 12 6.89 61.46 -45.27
N GLN A 13 7.22 62.09 -46.42
CA GLN A 13 8.11 63.26 -46.45
C GLN A 13 7.49 64.43 -45.65
N TRP A 14 6.19 64.74 -45.83
CA TRP A 14 5.51 65.80 -45.06
C TRP A 14 5.44 65.47 -43.54
N LEU A 15 5.31 64.19 -43.17
CA LEU A 15 5.38 63.78 -41.80
C LEU A 15 6.77 64.01 -41.15
N ASP A 16 7.83 63.94 -41.94
CA ASP A 16 9.20 64.16 -41.44
C ASP A 16 9.57 65.66 -41.43
N GLU A 17 9.14 66.41 -42.40
CA GLU A 17 9.54 67.80 -42.61
C GLU A 17 8.59 68.83 -41.96
N ASP A 18 7.29 68.52 -41.77
CA ASP A 18 6.31 69.44 -41.22
C ASP A 18 5.74 69.02 -39.86
N PRO A 19 6.27 69.66 -38.76
CA PRO A 19 5.75 69.36 -37.40
C PRO A 19 4.28 69.69 -37.17
N GLN A 20 3.72 70.68 -37.91
CA GLN A 20 2.34 71.09 -37.77
C GLN A 20 1.40 70.08 -38.47
N PHE A 21 1.79 69.60 -39.66
CA PHE A 21 1.08 68.53 -40.34
C PHE A 21 1.08 67.24 -39.48
N ARG A 22 2.21 66.90 -38.87
CA ARG A 22 2.31 65.77 -37.95
C ARG A 22 1.37 65.91 -36.74
N ALA A 23 1.34 67.06 -36.13
CA ALA A 23 0.46 67.34 -35.01
C ALA A 23 -1.03 67.28 -35.36
N GLU A 24 -1.40 67.82 -36.52
CA GLU A 24 -2.80 67.80 -37.00
C GLU A 24 -3.23 66.38 -37.40
N LEU A 25 -2.38 65.60 -38.09
CA LEU A 25 -2.70 64.22 -38.42
C LEU A 25 -2.83 63.37 -37.16
N ARG A 26 -1.95 63.59 -36.21
CA ARG A 26 -2.03 62.91 -34.88
C ARG A 26 -3.33 63.28 -34.12
N ARG A 27 -3.70 64.55 -34.16
CA ARG A 27 -4.93 65.03 -33.56
C ARG A 27 -6.14 64.39 -34.21
N ARG A 28 -6.20 64.29 -35.52
CA ARG A 28 -7.32 63.66 -36.26
C ARG A 28 -7.39 62.15 -36.08
N LEU A 29 -6.23 61.46 -36.10
CA LEU A 29 -6.18 60.03 -35.85
C LEU A 29 -6.54 59.64 -34.42
N LEU A 30 -6.24 60.53 -33.44
CA LEU A 30 -6.58 60.31 -32.04
C LEU A 30 -7.97 60.85 -31.62
N ALA A 31 -8.54 61.78 -32.42
CA ALA A 31 -9.86 62.37 -32.15
C ALA A 31 -11.02 61.49 -32.62
N GLU A 32 -10.79 60.64 -33.60
CA GLU A 32 -11.79 59.57 -33.91
C GLU A 32 -11.31 58.29 -33.24
N PRO A 33 -12.11 57.73 -32.32
CA PRO A 33 -11.82 56.37 -31.87
C PRO A 33 -11.91 55.46 -33.09
N LEU A 34 -10.81 54.85 -33.48
CA LEU A 34 -10.74 53.76 -34.43
C LEU A 34 -11.52 52.59 -33.79
N ILE A 35 -12.83 52.68 -33.80
CA ILE A 35 -13.70 51.54 -33.50
C ILE A 35 -13.61 50.67 -34.75
N VAL A 36 -12.58 49.78 -34.76
CA VAL A 36 -12.56 48.64 -35.66
C VAL A 36 -13.72 47.77 -35.19
N GLU A 37 -14.91 48.01 -35.69
CA GLU A 37 -16.03 47.10 -35.50
C GLU A 37 -15.70 45.82 -36.26
N ILE A 38 -15.05 44.89 -35.58
CA ILE A 38 -14.83 43.56 -36.13
C ILE A 38 -16.20 42.89 -36.10
N ARG A 39 -16.95 43.01 -37.16
CA ARG A 39 -18.16 42.23 -37.40
C ARG A 39 -17.72 40.80 -37.69
N LEU A 40 -17.60 40.00 -36.63
CA LEU A 40 -17.50 38.56 -36.81
C LEU A 40 -18.83 38.08 -37.41
N PRO A 41 -18.83 37.22 -38.43
CA PRO A 41 -20.02 36.62 -38.96
C PRO A 41 -20.85 35.98 -37.83
N THR A 42 -22.11 36.31 -37.72
CA THR A 42 -22.99 35.82 -36.63
C THR A 42 -22.96 34.27 -36.53
N ASP A 43 -22.92 33.62 -37.67
CA ASP A 43 -22.85 32.16 -37.78
C ASP A 43 -21.48 31.58 -37.21
N TRP A 44 -20.40 32.36 -37.22
CA TRP A 44 -19.15 31.93 -36.60
C TRP A 44 -19.25 31.99 -35.08
N MET A 45 -19.83 33.03 -34.52
CA MET A 45 -20.06 33.16 -33.08
C MET A 45 -20.97 32.03 -32.59
N THR A 46 -22.08 31.79 -33.27
CA THR A 46 -22.99 30.69 -32.92
C THR A 46 -22.30 29.33 -32.91
N ARG A 47 -21.48 29.05 -33.92
CA ARG A 47 -20.70 27.79 -33.97
C ARG A 47 -19.65 27.69 -32.86
N VAL A 48 -19.07 28.79 -32.45
CA VAL A 48 -18.12 28.81 -31.32
C VAL A 48 -18.84 28.51 -30.01
N ASP A 49 -19.99 29.18 -29.80
CA ASP A 49 -20.81 28.98 -28.61
C ASP A 49 -21.30 27.51 -28.49
N GLU A 50 -21.83 26.94 -29.57
CA GLU A 50 -22.22 25.53 -29.61
C GLU A 50 -21.05 24.58 -29.31
N ARG A 51 -19.85 24.91 -29.77
CA ARG A 51 -18.65 24.07 -29.46
C ARG A 51 -18.20 24.22 -28.01
N LEU A 52 -18.30 25.42 -27.45
CA LEU A 52 -17.99 25.67 -26.03
C LEU A 52 -18.96 24.91 -25.13
N GLU A 53 -20.25 24.97 -25.39
CA GLU A 53 -21.26 24.22 -24.63
C GLU A 53 -21.02 22.72 -24.68
N ARG A 54 -20.66 22.15 -25.85
CA ARG A 54 -20.29 20.75 -25.97
C ARG A 54 -19.04 20.42 -25.17
N LEU A 55 -17.99 21.24 -25.25
CA LEU A 55 -16.77 21.05 -24.50
C LEU A 55 -16.99 21.13 -22.99
N GLU A 56 -17.82 22.05 -22.52
CA GLU A 56 -18.22 22.16 -21.12
C GLU A 56 -18.92 20.88 -20.63
N SER A 57 -19.86 20.36 -21.44
CA SER A 57 -20.56 19.11 -21.17
C SER A 57 -19.61 17.92 -21.14
N ASP A 58 -18.72 17.83 -22.13
CA ASP A 58 -17.74 16.74 -22.22
C ASP A 58 -16.75 16.78 -21.04
N VAL A 59 -16.28 17.98 -20.66
CA VAL A 59 -15.41 18.17 -19.47
C VAL A 59 -16.16 17.78 -18.19
N GLY A 60 -17.45 18.11 -18.07
CA GLY A 60 -18.29 17.68 -16.96
C GLY A 60 -18.38 16.16 -16.84
N THR A 61 -18.63 15.47 -17.96
CA THR A 61 -18.67 14.01 -18.03
C THR A 61 -17.32 13.39 -17.67
N LEU A 62 -16.23 13.87 -18.28
CA LEU A 62 -14.88 13.38 -18.00
C LEU A 62 -14.50 13.54 -16.53
N LYS A 63 -14.89 14.63 -15.88
CA LYS A 63 -14.65 14.83 -14.46
C LYS A 63 -15.36 13.78 -13.61
N SER A 64 -16.63 13.50 -13.90
CA SER A 64 -17.40 12.45 -13.24
C SER A 64 -16.78 11.06 -13.43
N ASP A 65 -16.36 10.75 -14.66
CA ASP A 65 -15.72 9.48 -14.99
C ASP A 65 -14.38 9.29 -14.25
N VAL A 66 -13.59 10.36 -14.14
CA VAL A 66 -12.33 10.37 -13.38
C VAL A 66 -12.58 10.13 -11.89
N GLU A 67 -13.63 10.72 -11.31
CA GLU A 67 -13.99 10.48 -9.91
C GLU A 67 -14.41 9.02 -9.68
N THR A 68 -15.20 8.45 -10.58
CA THR A 68 -15.59 7.03 -10.55
C THR A 68 -14.37 6.13 -10.66
N LEU A 69 -13.49 6.37 -11.63
CA LEU A 69 -12.27 5.60 -11.81
C LEU A 69 -11.34 5.64 -10.58
N LYS A 70 -11.25 6.79 -9.91
CA LYS A 70 -10.48 6.89 -8.65
C LYS A 70 -11.06 5.97 -7.58
N SER A 71 -12.38 5.99 -7.40
CA SER A 71 -13.07 5.12 -6.44
C SER A 71 -12.86 3.64 -6.77
N ASP A 72 -12.96 3.26 -8.03
CA ASP A 72 -12.75 1.89 -8.50
C ASP A 72 -11.31 1.42 -8.26
N VAL A 73 -10.33 2.29 -8.54
CA VAL A 73 -8.91 2.00 -8.28
C VAL A 73 -8.64 1.81 -6.79
N GLU A 74 -9.25 2.60 -5.91
CA GLU A 74 -9.11 2.42 -4.45
C GLU A 74 -9.72 1.09 -3.98
N THR A 75 -10.86 0.72 -4.52
CA THR A 75 -11.52 -0.56 -4.25
C THR A 75 -10.64 -1.72 -4.72
N LEU A 76 -10.14 -1.67 -5.96
CA LEU A 76 -9.24 -2.68 -6.51
C LEU A 76 -7.94 -2.82 -5.70
N LYS A 77 -7.37 -1.72 -5.21
CA LYS A 77 -6.18 -1.76 -4.35
C LYS A 77 -6.47 -2.49 -3.04
N ARG A 78 -7.64 -2.25 -2.42
CA ARG A 78 -8.07 -2.94 -1.20
C ARG A 78 -8.25 -4.43 -1.44
N ASP A 79 -8.99 -4.79 -2.49
CA ASP A 79 -9.26 -6.19 -2.86
C ASP A 79 -7.96 -6.94 -3.20
N MET A 80 -7.05 -6.28 -3.91
CA MET A 80 -5.71 -6.82 -4.18
C MET A 80 -4.92 -7.06 -2.89
N GLY A 81 -5.04 -6.20 -1.90
CA GLY A 81 -4.43 -6.39 -0.56
C GLY A 81 -4.93 -7.67 0.10
N ILE A 82 -6.25 -7.89 0.11
CA ILE A 82 -6.88 -9.10 0.65
C ILE A 82 -6.40 -10.37 -0.09
N VAL A 83 -6.39 -10.33 -1.41
CA VAL A 83 -5.93 -11.48 -2.24
C VAL A 83 -4.46 -11.80 -1.95
N LYS A 84 -3.61 -10.79 -1.90
CA LYS A 84 -2.19 -10.95 -1.58
C LYS A 84 -1.98 -11.58 -0.20
N GLY A 85 -2.74 -11.16 0.82
CA GLY A 85 -2.69 -11.74 2.16
C GLY A 85 -3.04 -13.24 2.12
N LYS A 86 -4.15 -13.61 1.49
CA LYS A 86 -4.58 -15.01 1.35
C LYS A 86 -3.57 -15.87 0.57
N VAL A 87 -2.94 -15.32 -0.46
CA VAL A 87 -1.90 -16.03 -1.21
C VAL A 87 -0.68 -16.31 -0.32
N LEU A 88 -0.28 -15.36 0.50
CA LEU A 88 0.83 -15.56 1.44
C LEU A 88 0.50 -16.60 2.51
N GLU A 89 -0.72 -16.59 3.07
CA GLU A 89 -1.18 -17.62 4.02
C GLU A 89 -1.05 -19.02 3.42
N VAL A 90 -1.58 -19.21 2.19
CA VAL A 90 -1.48 -20.49 1.45
C VAL A 90 -0.02 -20.84 1.20
N ASP A 91 0.81 -19.89 0.81
CA ASP A 91 2.25 -20.09 0.56
C ASP A 91 2.99 -20.54 1.82
N TYR A 92 2.76 -19.90 2.96
CA TYR A 92 3.38 -20.31 4.22
C TYR A 92 2.92 -21.69 4.65
N ARG A 93 1.63 -22.02 4.58
CA ARG A 93 1.14 -23.37 4.88
C ARG A 93 1.73 -24.42 3.95
N THR A 94 1.77 -24.15 2.66
CA THR A 94 2.25 -25.12 1.64
C THR A 94 3.76 -25.32 1.71
N LYS A 95 4.51 -24.24 1.95
CA LYS A 95 5.97 -24.23 1.99
C LYS A 95 6.55 -24.38 3.40
N ALA A 96 5.70 -24.51 4.43
CA ALA A 96 6.12 -24.60 5.83
C ALA A 96 7.21 -25.63 6.07
N ALA A 97 7.08 -26.82 5.48
CA ALA A 97 8.10 -27.87 5.59
C ALA A 97 9.46 -27.44 5.00
N SER A 98 9.48 -26.64 3.97
CA SER A 98 10.71 -26.12 3.35
C SER A 98 11.28 -24.95 4.16
N ILE A 99 10.42 -24.01 4.58
CA ILE A 99 10.82 -22.81 5.32
C ILE A 99 11.37 -23.19 6.70
N PHE A 100 10.61 -23.99 7.44
CA PHE A 100 10.95 -24.36 8.82
C PHE A 100 11.77 -25.64 8.94
N GLY A 101 11.87 -26.44 7.87
CA GLY A 101 12.66 -27.65 7.81
C GLY A 101 14.17 -27.45 8.07
N ILE A 102 14.62 -26.21 8.00
CA ILE A 102 16.00 -25.86 8.38
C ILE A 102 16.28 -26.03 9.88
N PHE A 103 15.27 -25.88 10.74
CA PHE A 103 15.39 -26.02 12.20
C PHE A 103 14.39 -27.01 12.83
N LEU A 104 13.37 -27.47 12.10
CA LEU A 104 12.46 -28.51 12.54
C LEU A 104 12.59 -29.78 11.69
N ARG A 105 12.45 -30.94 12.30
CA ARG A 105 12.26 -32.25 11.65
C ARG A 105 10.80 -32.67 11.79
N ASN A 106 10.35 -33.54 10.90
CA ASN A 106 8.99 -34.11 10.95
C ASN A 106 7.92 -33.03 11.06
N GLY A 107 8.15 -31.90 10.31
CA GLY A 107 7.22 -30.80 10.31
C GLY A 107 5.87 -31.17 9.73
N ARG A 108 4.79 -30.77 10.44
CA ARG A 108 3.41 -31.01 10.03
C ARG A 108 2.48 -29.93 10.57
N ASP A 109 1.28 -29.87 10.00
CA ASP A 109 0.20 -29.03 10.56
C ASP A 109 -0.07 -29.39 12.03
N ALA A 110 -0.27 -28.37 12.86
CA ALA A 110 -0.45 -28.52 14.28
C ALA A 110 -1.91 -28.30 14.72
N SER A 111 -2.83 -28.00 13.80
CA SER A 111 -4.20 -27.61 14.12
C SER A 111 -4.92 -28.64 14.98
N GLU A 112 -4.86 -29.92 14.63
CA GLU A 112 -5.49 -31.01 15.38
C GLU A 112 -4.85 -31.16 16.77
N PHE A 113 -3.52 -31.11 16.86
CA PHE A 113 -2.80 -31.21 18.14
C PHE A 113 -3.15 -30.04 19.06
N VAL A 114 -3.15 -28.82 18.53
CA VAL A 114 -3.44 -27.60 19.29
C VAL A 114 -4.91 -27.61 19.73
N SER A 115 -5.86 -27.91 18.84
CA SER A 115 -7.28 -28.00 19.17
C SER A 115 -7.51 -28.96 20.34
N THR A 116 -6.99 -30.19 20.26
CA THR A 116 -7.13 -31.19 21.33
C THR A 116 -6.60 -30.67 22.69
N LYS A 117 -5.45 -29.99 22.66
CA LYS A 117 -4.85 -29.42 23.87
C LYS A 117 -5.63 -28.24 24.44
N LEU A 118 -6.23 -27.42 23.58
CA LEU A 118 -7.11 -26.34 24.01
C LEU A 118 -8.40 -26.87 24.61
N ASP A 119 -9.01 -27.89 24.02
CA ASP A 119 -10.22 -28.56 24.59
C ASP A 119 -9.95 -29.13 25.99
N GLU A 120 -8.79 -29.82 26.17
CA GLU A 120 -8.34 -30.31 27.47
C GLU A 120 -8.15 -29.17 28.49
N ALA A 121 -7.64 -28.02 28.03
CA ALA A 121 -7.38 -26.86 28.87
C ALA A 121 -8.66 -26.08 29.22
N GLU A 122 -9.62 -25.98 28.31
CA GLU A 122 -10.94 -25.42 28.56
C GLU A 122 -11.66 -26.21 29.63
N ALA A 123 -11.66 -27.55 29.52
CA ALA A 123 -12.29 -28.43 30.53
C ALA A 123 -11.66 -28.26 31.92
N LYS A 124 -10.43 -27.79 32.02
CA LYS A 124 -9.72 -27.45 33.26
C LYS A 124 -9.83 -25.99 33.68
N GLY A 125 -10.52 -25.16 32.90
CA GLY A 125 -10.64 -23.71 33.14
C GLY A 125 -9.31 -22.91 32.98
N LEU A 126 -8.32 -23.44 32.24
CA LEU A 126 -7.04 -22.79 32.02
C LEU A 126 -7.10 -21.76 30.89
N VAL A 127 -8.04 -21.95 29.96
CA VAL A 127 -8.32 -21.03 28.84
C VAL A 127 -9.82 -20.89 28.66
N THR A 128 -10.25 -19.80 28.08
CA THR A 128 -11.65 -19.56 27.73
C THR A 128 -11.93 -20.03 26.30
N PRO A 129 -13.19 -20.31 25.93
CA PRO A 129 -13.58 -20.62 24.56
C PRO A 129 -13.11 -19.54 23.56
N GLN A 130 -13.21 -18.27 23.95
CA GLN A 130 -12.77 -17.14 23.10
C GLN A 130 -11.26 -17.14 22.85
N GLU A 131 -10.45 -17.52 23.87
CA GLU A 131 -9.01 -17.65 23.70
C GLU A 131 -8.67 -18.85 22.80
N SER A 132 -9.40 -19.95 22.89
CA SER A 132 -9.24 -21.09 21.98
C SER A 132 -9.57 -20.73 20.54
N GLU A 133 -10.71 -20.08 20.31
CA GLU A 133 -11.10 -19.57 19.00
C GLU A 133 -10.05 -18.61 18.44
N PHE A 134 -9.54 -17.71 19.28
CA PHE A 134 -8.50 -16.75 18.88
C PHE A 134 -7.19 -17.45 18.44
N VAL A 135 -6.77 -18.50 19.16
CA VAL A 135 -5.59 -19.27 18.77
C VAL A 135 -5.83 -20.04 17.48
N MET A 136 -6.99 -20.70 17.36
CA MET A 136 -7.32 -21.50 16.17
C MET A 136 -7.53 -20.67 14.90
N ALA A 137 -7.78 -19.37 15.06
CA ALA A 137 -7.83 -18.41 13.96
C ALA A 137 -6.43 -17.96 13.47
N ALA A 138 -5.34 -18.63 13.88
CA ALA A 138 -4.01 -18.34 13.36
C ALA A 138 -3.85 -18.74 11.88
N ASP A 139 -3.16 -17.92 11.09
CA ASP A 139 -2.88 -18.22 9.69
C ASP A 139 -1.94 -19.42 9.54
N LEU A 140 -1.09 -19.65 10.54
CA LEU A 140 -0.16 -20.78 10.58
C LEU A 140 -0.15 -21.44 11.97
N LEU A 141 -0.44 -22.74 11.99
CA LEU A 141 -0.16 -23.63 13.09
C LEU A 141 0.71 -24.78 12.58
N TRP A 142 1.99 -24.78 12.95
CA TRP A 142 2.96 -25.74 12.42
C TRP A 142 3.77 -26.33 13.56
N MET A 143 4.00 -27.63 13.58
CA MET A 143 4.79 -28.27 14.61
C MET A 143 5.89 -29.17 14.04
N GLY A 144 6.91 -29.40 14.84
CA GLY A 144 7.99 -30.31 14.50
C GLY A 144 8.95 -30.49 15.66
N ASN A 145 9.94 -31.37 15.48
CA ASN A 145 10.97 -31.59 16.48
C ASN A 145 12.19 -30.71 16.17
N ILE A 146 12.72 -30.03 17.17
CA ILE A 146 13.94 -29.23 17.03
C ILE A 146 15.09 -30.09 16.52
N ARG A 147 15.77 -29.64 15.47
CA ARG A 147 16.68 -30.44 14.69
C ARG A 147 18.07 -30.59 15.34
N ARG A 148 18.54 -29.57 16.03
CA ARG A 148 19.90 -29.46 16.58
C ARG A 148 19.93 -28.52 17.79
N GLY A 149 21.02 -28.65 18.61
CA GLY A 149 21.29 -27.77 19.74
C GLY A 149 20.78 -28.33 21.05
N LYS A 150 20.78 -27.50 22.10
CA LYS A 150 20.42 -27.85 23.47
C LYS A 150 19.06 -28.56 23.60
N PHE A 151 18.12 -28.23 22.72
CA PHE A 151 16.73 -28.69 22.73
C PHE A 151 16.44 -29.71 21.62
N GLU A 152 17.45 -30.38 21.08
CA GLU A 152 17.27 -31.34 20.00
C GLU A 152 16.24 -32.42 20.36
N GLY A 153 15.30 -32.67 19.47
CA GLY A 153 14.25 -33.68 19.63
C GLY A 153 13.00 -33.19 20.37
N GLU A 154 13.07 -32.05 21.07
CA GLU A 154 11.87 -31.48 21.72
C GLU A 154 10.87 -30.97 20.67
N THR A 155 9.58 -31.08 20.97
CA THR A 155 8.51 -30.63 20.08
C THR A 155 8.29 -29.12 20.24
N LEU A 156 8.25 -28.41 19.12
CA LEU A 156 8.01 -26.98 19.07
C LEU A 156 6.83 -26.70 18.13
N VAL A 157 5.96 -25.77 18.53
CA VAL A 157 4.84 -25.27 17.73
C VAL A 157 5.17 -23.84 17.27
N LEU A 158 4.91 -23.55 16.01
CA LEU A 158 4.87 -22.20 15.46
C LEU A 158 3.41 -21.80 15.38
N VAL A 159 3.07 -20.65 15.97
CA VAL A 159 1.75 -20.04 15.85
C VAL A 159 1.91 -18.64 15.27
N GLY A 160 1.26 -18.36 14.16
CA GLY A 160 1.62 -17.13 13.47
C GLY A 160 0.55 -16.53 12.58
N GLU A 161 0.88 -15.30 12.22
CA GLU A 161 0.12 -14.45 11.32
C GLU A 161 0.90 -14.23 10.03
N SER A 162 0.19 -14.10 8.92
CA SER A 162 0.76 -13.79 7.63
C SER A 162 0.03 -12.62 6.97
N SER A 163 0.78 -11.63 6.55
CA SER A 163 0.24 -10.42 5.95
C SER A 163 1.14 -9.94 4.82
N TRP A 164 0.58 -9.36 3.76
CA TRP A 164 1.42 -8.74 2.74
C TRP A 164 2.33 -7.67 3.35
N LYS A 165 1.75 -6.86 4.23
CA LYS A 165 2.44 -5.81 4.98
C LYS A 165 2.27 -6.11 6.46
N ILE A 166 3.35 -6.49 7.14
CA ILE A 166 3.33 -6.84 8.56
C ILE A 166 3.13 -5.56 9.37
N GLU A 167 2.04 -5.52 10.13
CA GLU A 167 1.68 -4.42 11.02
C GLU A 167 1.90 -4.79 12.50
N ALA A 168 1.81 -3.80 13.39
CA ALA A 168 1.98 -4.02 14.83
C ALA A 168 0.95 -5.02 15.39
N ASP A 169 -0.28 -4.95 14.90
CA ASP A 169 -1.37 -5.84 15.29
C ASP A 169 -1.08 -7.31 14.94
N ASP A 170 -0.40 -7.58 13.81
CA ASP A 170 0.00 -8.94 13.44
C ASP A 170 0.99 -9.52 14.45
N VAL A 171 1.96 -8.69 14.85
CA VAL A 171 2.96 -9.05 15.87
C VAL A 171 2.29 -9.32 17.21
N GLU A 172 1.40 -8.44 17.66
CA GLU A 172 0.68 -8.56 18.92
C GLU A 172 -0.19 -9.81 18.96
N ARG A 173 -0.95 -10.09 17.89
CA ARG A 173 -1.78 -11.30 17.78
C ARG A 173 -0.94 -12.57 17.84
N ALA A 174 0.19 -12.63 17.11
CA ALA A 174 1.08 -13.78 17.13
C ALA A 174 1.64 -14.04 18.54
N VAL A 175 2.09 -12.98 19.22
CA VAL A 175 2.64 -13.05 20.59
C VAL A 175 1.58 -13.52 21.59
N GLU A 176 0.36 -13.00 21.50
CA GLU A 176 -0.72 -13.36 22.41
C GLU A 176 -1.14 -14.81 22.24
N LYS A 177 -1.27 -15.28 21.00
CA LYS A 177 -1.54 -16.70 20.69
C LYS A 177 -0.46 -17.62 21.26
N ALA A 178 0.81 -17.26 21.12
CA ALA A 178 1.91 -18.02 21.68
C ALA A 178 1.88 -18.06 23.22
N LYS A 179 1.52 -16.95 23.87
CA LYS A 179 1.37 -16.90 25.34
C LYS A 179 0.23 -17.80 25.83
N ILE A 180 -0.89 -17.83 25.11
CA ILE A 180 -2.01 -18.73 25.44
C ILE A 180 -1.56 -20.19 25.35
N LEU A 181 -0.90 -20.58 24.26
CA LEU A 181 -0.38 -21.94 24.08
C LEU A 181 0.65 -22.32 25.15
N ARG A 182 1.53 -21.40 25.53
CA ARG A 182 2.49 -21.61 26.62
C ARG A 182 1.80 -21.85 27.96
N ARG A 183 0.71 -21.13 28.26
CA ARG A 183 -0.06 -21.29 29.49
C ARG A 183 -0.67 -22.70 29.62
N VAL A 184 -0.98 -23.34 28.51
CA VAL A 184 -1.47 -24.73 28.47
C VAL A 184 -0.37 -25.77 28.34
N GLY A 185 0.89 -25.37 28.50
CA GLY A 185 2.05 -26.26 28.50
C GLY A 185 2.55 -26.65 27.11
N ILE A 186 2.16 -25.93 26.06
CA ILE A 186 2.67 -26.12 24.72
C ILE A 186 3.85 -25.18 24.52
N TRP A 187 5.01 -25.73 24.14
CA TRP A 187 6.11 -24.90 23.70
C TRP A 187 5.81 -24.31 22.33
N ALA A 188 5.35 -23.07 22.33
CA ALA A 188 4.96 -22.34 21.13
C ALA A 188 5.80 -21.06 20.98
N ILE A 189 6.27 -20.79 19.76
CA ILE A 189 6.90 -19.51 19.42
C ILE A 189 6.01 -18.73 18.47
N PRO A 190 5.89 -17.41 18.66
CA PRO A 190 5.16 -16.55 17.74
C PRO A 190 5.91 -16.41 16.43
N PHE A 191 5.17 -16.38 15.35
CA PHE A 191 5.67 -16.21 13.99
C PHE A 191 4.90 -15.10 13.28
N VAL A 192 5.62 -14.26 12.53
CA VAL A 192 5.02 -13.37 11.55
C VAL A 192 5.71 -13.52 10.20
N GLY A 193 4.92 -13.62 9.15
CA GLY A 193 5.39 -13.75 7.78
C GLY A 193 4.80 -12.70 6.85
N GLY A 194 5.62 -12.12 5.98
CA GLY A 194 5.11 -11.12 5.04
C GLY A 194 6.08 -10.76 3.95
N ALA A 195 5.63 -9.90 3.01
CA ALA A 195 6.48 -9.37 1.95
C ALA A 195 7.23 -8.12 2.42
N GLU A 196 6.62 -7.29 3.25
CA GLU A 196 7.21 -6.04 3.72
C GLU A 196 6.74 -5.69 5.14
N TRP A 197 7.50 -4.86 5.82
CA TRP A 197 7.14 -4.29 7.11
C TRP A 197 6.38 -2.96 6.94
N ALA A 198 5.42 -2.71 7.80
CA ALA A 198 4.72 -1.43 7.82
C ALA A 198 5.66 -0.26 8.13
N SER A 199 6.61 -0.50 9.03
CA SER A 199 7.69 0.44 9.35
C SER A 199 8.87 -0.28 10.01
N PRO A 200 10.07 0.35 10.07
CA PRO A 200 11.21 -0.19 10.78
C PRO A 200 10.94 -0.42 12.28
N GLU A 201 10.11 0.43 12.90
CA GLU A 201 9.74 0.36 14.32
C GLU A 201 8.94 -0.91 14.62
N VAL A 202 8.04 -1.33 13.72
CA VAL A 202 7.28 -2.59 13.85
C VAL A 202 8.22 -3.78 13.82
N LYS A 203 9.22 -3.78 12.92
CA LYS A 203 10.25 -4.82 12.88
C LYS A 203 11.05 -4.88 14.18
N GLU A 204 11.49 -3.73 14.67
CA GLU A 204 12.23 -3.64 15.93
C GLU A 204 11.39 -4.13 17.13
N GLN A 205 10.11 -3.79 17.15
CA GLN A 205 9.16 -4.29 18.16
C GLN A 205 9.03 -5.80 18.11
N ALA A 206 8.87 -6.40 16.93
CA ALA A 206 8.77 -7.84 16.76
C ALA A 206 10.03 -8.58 17.29
N LEU A 207 11.21 -8.06 16.95
CA LEU A 207 12.49 -8.63 17.44
C LEU A 207 12.65 -8.49 18.96
N LYS A 208 12.26 -7.35 19.54
CA LYS A 208 12.25 -7.14 21.01
C LYS A 208 11.29 -8.10 21.71
N GLN A 209 10.16 -8.40 21.11
CA GLN A 209 9.16 -9.34 21.64
C GLN A 209 9.52 -10.82 21.37
N LYS A 210 10.68 -11.08 20.77
CA LYS A 210 11.14 -12.44 20.44
C LYS A 210 10.18 -13.17 19.50
N VAL A 211 9.74 -12.49 18.45
CA VAL A 211 8.93 -13.08 17.39
C VAL A 211 9.84 -13.63 16.29
N LEU A 212 9.56 -14.83 15.79
CA LEU A 212 10.20 -15.38 14.61
C LEU A 212 9.61 -14.70 13.38
N CYS A 213 10.43 -14.01 12.61
CA CYS A 213 9.99 -13.23 11.46
C CYS A 213 10.48 -13.88 10.17
N ALA A 214 9.64 -13.89 9.14
CA ALA A 214 10.01 -14.30 7.79
C ALA A 214 9.61 -13.20 6.78
N THR A 215 10.62 -12.58 6.16
CA THR A 215 10.44 -11.64 5.05
C THR A 215 11.41 -11.99 3.93
N ASP A 216 10.96 -12.00 2.67
CA ASP A 216 11.79 -12.34 1.51
C ASP A 216 12.58 -13.65 1.67
N ALA A 217 11.94 -14.69 2.22
CA ALA A 217 12.54 -15.99 2.54
C ALA A 217 13.71 -15.94 3.56
N LYS A 218 13.91 -14.82 4.26
CA LYS A 218 14.89 -14.70 5.35
C LYS A 218 14.16 -14.85 6.68
N LEU A 219 14.72 -15.71 7.55
CA LEU A 219 14.25 -15.88 8.93
C LEU A 219 15.10 -15.03 9.87
N GLU A 220 14.43 -14.33 10.78
CA GLU A 220 15.02 -13.57 11.88
C GLU A 220 14.33 -13.95 13.21
N PRO A 221 15.08 -14.24 14.31
CA PRO A 221 16.52 -14.15 14.42
C PRO A 221 17.26 -15.15 13.53
N SER A 222 18.45 -14.76 13.10
CA SER A 222 19.30 -15.62 12.28
C SER A 222 19.80 -16.82 13.10
N ARG A 223 19.83 -17.98 12.46
CA ARG A 223 20.43 -19.18 13.03
C ARG A 223 21.95 -19.25 12.87
N SER A 224 22.54 -18.23 12.32
CA SER A 224 24.02 -18.16 12.16
C SER A 224 24.72 -18.04 13.48
N ASP A 225 24.06 -17.55 14.54
CA ASP A 225 24.51 -17.56 15.91
C ASP A 225 23.72 -18.62 16.71
N PRO A 226 24.31 -19.79 17.02
CA PRO A 226 23.63 -20.84 17.78
C PRO A 226 23.20 -20.39 19.18
N ASP A 227 24.01 -19.56 19.85
CA ASP A 227 23.72 -19.10 21.21
C ASP A 227 22.55 -18.11 21.23
N GLU A 228 22.41 -17.23 20.20
CA GLU A 228 21.29 -16.34 20.06
C GLU A 228 19.99 -17.13 19.78
N TRP A 229 20.11 -18.15 18.90
CA TRP A 229 18.97 -19.01 18.58
C TRP A 229 18.48 -19.80 19.79
N GLU A 230 19.39 -20.39 20.58
CA GLU A 230 19.02 -21.12 21.79
C GLU A 230 18.38 -20.21 22.85
N ARG A 231 18.92 -19.00 23.06
CA ARG A 231 18.28 -17.98 23.94
C ARG A 231 16.91 -17.56 23.46
N PHE A 232 16.72 -17.46 22.15
CA PHE A 232 15.41 -17.17 21.56
C PHE A 232 14.42 -18.30 21.87
N LEU A 233 14.76 -19.55 21.60
CA LEU A 233 13.91 -20.71 21.90
C LEU A 233 13.59 -20.82 23.39
N GLU A 234 14.57 -20.63 24.24
CA GLU A 234 14.41 -20.72 25.71
C GLU A 234 13.45 -19.65 26.25
N SER A 235 13.42 -18.48 25.65
CA SER A 235 12.51 -17.39 26.05
C SER A 235 11.03 -17.75 25.95
N TRP A 236 10.68 -18.71 25.10
CA TRP A 236 9.30 -19.18 24.87
C TRP A 236 9.01 -20.55 25.51
N ARG A 237 9.95 -21.13 26.19
CA ARG A 237 9.72 -22.41 26.88
C ARG A 237 8.69 -22.25 27.98
N PRO A 238 7.71 -23.19 28.12
CA PRO A 238 6.68 -23.17 29.17
C PRO A 238 7.25 -23.18 30.58
#